data_0e9131044414a8e347ecff4d50cb769c
#
_entry.id   0e9131044414a8e347ecff4d50cb769c
#
_cell.length_a   1.000
_cell.length_b   1.000
_cell.length_c   1.000
_cell.angle_alpha   90.00
_cell.angle_beta   90.00
_cell.angle_gamma   90.00
#
_symmetry.space_group_name_H-M   'P 1'
#
loop_
_entity.id
_entity.type
_entity.pdbx_description
1 polymer ?
#
loop_
_entity_poly.entity_id
_entity_poly.type
_entity_poly.pdbx_seq_one_letter_code
_entity_poly.pdbx_strand_id
1 'polypeptide(L)'
;MAGDEVIMPRNTLMMIHNMWMCACGNAAELRKAADDLDVINTAGRQAYLQKAGDKLTEERLSEMMAAETWLTAEQCVELGLADRLADTDADMSGASTILQKMNAGMEQHLRYQKSLAAQLRDLAAAPLVPAPAKNPQGGGSPEKNNKVLGLFS
;
A
#
# COMPACT_ATOMS: atom_id res chain seq x y z
N MET A 1 -12.16 4.43 13.58
CA MET A 1 -13.09 5.10 14.49
C MET A 1 -13.13 4.33 15.83
N ALA A 2 -12.01 4.29 16.54
CA ALA A 2 -11.85 3.43 17.72
C ALA A 2 -12.07 4.15 19.07
N GLY A 3 -12.45 5.43 19.06
CA GLY A 3 -12.70 6.20 20.27
C GLY A 3 -14.19 6.34 20.56
N ASP A 4 -14.54 6.49 21.83
CA ASP A 4 -15.93 6.74 22.27
C ASP A 4 -16.42 8.11 21.77
N GLU A 5 -15.54 9.09 21.75
CA GLU A 5 -15.79 10.43 21.20
C GLU A 5 -14.70 10.82 20.22
N VAL A 6 -15.08 11.31 19.04
CA VAL A 6 -14.19 11.84 18.01
C VAL A 6 -14.34 13.36 17.94
N ILE A 7 -13.30 14.07 18.37
CA ILE A 7 -13.26 15.53 18.42
C ILE A 7 -12.25 16.02 17.37
N MET A 8 -12.66 16.96 16.50
CA MET A 8 -11.79 17.50 15.47
C MET A 8 -11.52 18.99 15.67
N PRO A 9 -10.23 19.40 15.72
CA PRO A 9 -9.88 20.83 15.62
C PRO A 9 -10.29 21.39 14.26
N ARG A 10 -10.71 22.67 14.21
CA ARG A 10 -11.22 23.31 12.98
C ARG A 10 -10.20 23.37 11.85
N ASN A 11 -8.92 23.49 12.20
CA ASN A 11 -7.80 23.57 11.26
C ASN A 11 -7.26 22.19 10.82
N THR A 12 -8.05 21.13 10.96
CA THR A 12 -7.65 19.77 10.56
C THR A 12 -8.54 19.22 9.44
N LEU A 13 -8.01 18.24 8.71
CA LEU A 13 -8.71 17.54 7.65
C LEU A 13 -8.70 16.04 7.94
N MET A 14 -9.74 15.36 7.50
CA MET A 14 -9.81 13.90 7.45
C MET A 14 -9.84 13.46 5.98
N MET A 15 -8.98 12.52 5.59
CA MET A 15 -9.05 11.88 4.29
C MET A 15 -9.58 10.46 4.44
N ILE A 16 -10.58 10.14 3.66
CA ILE A 16 -11.16 8.80 3.58
C ILE A 16 -10.87 8.19 2.21
N HIS A 17 -10.42 6.94 2.20
CA HIS A 17 -10.08 6.22 0.98
C HIS A 17 -10.27 4.72 1.16
N ASN A 18 -10.33 3.98 0.05
CA ASN A 18 -10.29 2.53 0.06
C ASN A 18 -8.93 2.04 0.58
N MET A 19 -8.94 0.90 1.27
CA MET A 19 -7.70 0.25 1.68
C MET A 19 -6.91 -0.18 0.45
N TRP A 20 -5.60 -0.13 0.55
CA TRP A 20 -4.71 -0.55 -0.54
C TRP A 20 -3.59 -1.43 0.00
N MET A 21 -3.06 -2.29 -0.86
CA MET A 21 -1.94 -3.17 -0.54
C MET A 21 -1.02 -3.35 -1.75
N CYS A 22 0.23 -3.73 -1.51
CA CYS A 22 1.12 -4.24 -2.53
C CYS A 22 1.08 -5.76 -2.52
N ALA A 23 0.88 -6.39 -3.67
CA ALA A 23 0.88 -7.84 -3.80
C ALA A 23 1.73 -8.27 -5.01
N CYS A 24 2.47 -9.37 -4.86
CA CYS A 24 3.23 -10.01 -5.92
C CYS A 24 2.86 -11.51 -5.93
N GLY A 25 2.74 -12.08 -7.11
CA GLY A 25 2.42 -13.49 -7.23
C GLY A 25 1.92 -13.86 -8.62
N ASN A 26 1.50 -15.12 -8.78
CA ASN A 26 0.80 -15.58 -9.96
C ASN A 26 -0.64 -15.06 -10.03
N ALA A 27 -1.34 -15.31 -11.13
CA ALA A 27 -2.69 -14.80 -11.34
C ALA A 27 -3.72 -15.25 -10.27
N ALA A 28 -3.57 -16.43 -9.70
CA ALA A 28 -4.47 -16.92 -8.65
C ALA A 28 -4.20 -16.20 -7.31
N GLU A 29 -2.94 -16.00 -6.97
CA GLU A 29 -2.53 -15.28 -5.76
C GLU A 29 -2.94 -13.81 -5.79
N LEU A 30 -2.81 -13.15 -6.97
CA LEU A 30 -3.24 -11.75 -7.13
C LEU A 30 -4.76 -11.60 -7.04
N ARG A 31 -5.55 -12.54 -7.58
CA ARG A 31 -7.01 -12.52 -7.40
C ARG A 31 -7.38 -12.71 -5.94
N LYS A 32 -6.75 -13.67 -5.26
CA LYS A 32 -6.99 -13.86 -3.83
C LYS A 32 -6.66 -12.60 -3.03
N ALA A 33 -5.55 -11.93 -3.31
CA ALA A 33 -5.19 -10.68 -2.63
C ALA A 33 -6.23 -9.57 -2.88
N ALA A 34 -6.79 -9.49 -4.09
CA ALA A 34 -7.88 -8.56 -4.39
C ALA A 34 -9.16 -8.90 -3.60
N ASP A 35 -9.56 -10.17 -3.54
CA ASP A 35 -10.72 -10.63 -2.76
C ASP A 35 -10.54 -10.32 -1.27
N ASP A 36 -9.35 -10.58 -0.71
CA ASP A 36 -9.02 -10.28 0.68
C ASP A 36 -9.12 -8.75 0.95
N LEU A 37 -8.67 -7.92 0.00
CA LEU A 37 -8.75 -6.46 0.10
C LEU A 37 -10.20 -5.95 0.08
N ASP A 38 -11.07 -6.57 -0.72
CA ASP A 38 -12.51 -6.24 -0.75
C ASP A 38 -13.20 -6.55 0.58
N VAL A 39 -12.81 -7.65 1.25
CA VAL A 39 -13.29 -7.96 2.61
C VAL A 39 -12.86 -6.89 3.61
N ILE A 40 -11.59 -6.47 3.55
CA ILE A 40 -11.04 -5.41 4.43
C ILE A 40 -11.76 -4.09 4.18
N ASN A 41 -11.99 -3.72 2.91
CA ASN A 41 -12.74 -2.52 2.53
C ASN A 41 -14.17 -2.54 3.09
N THR A 42 -14.83 -3.69 3.02
CA THR A 42 -16.19 -3.84 3.57
C THR A 42 -16.21 -3.64 5.08
N ALA A 43 -15.26 -4.22 5.82
CA ALA A 43 -15.14 -4.01 7.26
C ALA A 43 -14.84 -2.53 7.60
N GLY A 44 -13.98 -1.89 6.82
CA GLY A 44 -13.68 -0.46 6.96
C GLY A 44 -14.92 0.42 6.75
N ARG A 45 -15.70 0.18 5.69
CA ARG A 45 -16.96 0.89 5.44
C ARG A 45 -17.95 0.74 6.59
N GLN A 46 -18.11 -0.48 7.12
CA GLN A 46 -19.01 -0.73 8.25
C GLN A 46 -18.63 0.08 9.49
N ALA A 47 -17.34 0.23 9.78
CA ALA A 47 -16.87 1.04 10.90
C ALA A 47 -17.22 2.54 10.73
N TYR A 48 -17.13 3.07 9.50
CA TYR A 48 -17.55 4.44 9.21
C TYR A 48 -19.08 4.60 9.33
N LEU A 49 -19.85 3.68 8.75
CA LEU A 49 -21.32 3.72 8.80
C LEU A 49 -21.84 3.60 10.24
N GLN A 50 -21.25 2.72 11.04
CA GLN A 50 -21.60 2.58 12.46
C GLN A 50 -21.35 3.89 13.22
N LYS A 51 -20.27 4.62 12.92
CA LYS A 51 -19.97 5.91 13.54
C LYS A 51 -20.89 7.01 13.04
N ALA A 52 -21.16 7.06 11.73
CA ALA A 52 -21.96 8.10 11.10
C ALA A 52 -23.48 7.96 11.41
N GLY A 53 -23.95 6.73 11.69
CA GLY A 53 -25.39 6.45 11.85
C GLY A 53 -26.17 6.80 10.57
N ASP A 54 -27.32 7.44 10.75
CA ASP A 54 -28.23 7.80 9.63
C ASP A 54 -27.73 8.99 8.79
N LYS A 55 -26.59 9.61 9.15
CA LYS A 55 -26.08 10.79 8.43
C LYS A 55 -25.34 10.45 7.14
N LEU A 56 -24.94 9.20 6.95
CA LEU A 56 -24.15 8.78 5.79
C LEU A 56 -24.65 7.43 5.28
N THR A 57 -24.99 7.35 3.98
CA THR A 57 -25.38 6.09 3.33
C THR A 57 -24.16 5.34 2.82
N GLU A 58 -24.30 4.02 2.63
CA GLU A 58 -23.22 3.16 2.13
C GLU A 58 -22.77 3.57 0.72
N GLU A 59 -23.73 3.91 -0.16
CA GLU A 59 -23.44 4.33 -1.54
C GLU A 59 -22.58 5.60 -1.54
N ARG A 60 -22.99 6.62 -0.76
CA ARG A 60 -22.27 7.89 -0.67
C ARG A 60 -20.88 7.70 -0.07
N LEU A 61 -20.76 6.88 0.99
CA LEU A 61 -19.47 6.56 1.59
C LEU A 61 -18.54 5.86 0.58
N SER A 62 -19.07 4.88 -0.16
CA SER A 62 -18.31 4.14 -1.18
C SER A 62 -17.79 5.07 -2.28
N GLU A 63 -18.62 6.00 -2.77
CA GLU A 63 -18.21 7.01 -3.75
C GLU A 63 -17.10 7.92 -3.20
N MET A 64 -17.27 8.40 -1.97
CA MET A 64 -16.29 9.28 -1.32
C MET A 64 -14.96 8.57 -1.07
N MET A 65 -14.97 7.30 -0.67
CA MET A 65 -13.75 6.51 -0.48
C MET A 65 -13.05 6.22 -1.82
N ALA A 66 -13.81 5.92 -2.87
CA ALA A 66 -13.25 5.71 -4.20
C ALA A 66 -12.64 6.99 -4.79
N ALA A 67 -13.17 8.15 -4.43
CA ALA A 67 -12.68 9.46 -4.85
C ALA A 67 -11.55 10.03 -3.95
N GLU A 68 -11.10 9.27 -2.93
CA GLU A 68 -10.07 9.73 -1.96
C GLU A 68 -10.42 11.10 -1.37
N THR A 69 -11.60 11.20 -0.76
CA THR A 69 -12.19 12.49 -0.39
C THR A 69 -11.55 13.08 0.85
N TRP A 70 -11.18 14.36 0.76
CA TRP A 70 -10.75 15.17 1.89
C TRP A 70 -11.94 15.92 2.49
N LEU A 71 -12.10 15.84 3.80
CA LEU A 71 -13.18 16.42 4.57
C LEU A 71 -12.64 17.44 5.56
N THR A 72 -13.30 18.59 5.67
CA THR A 72 -13.05 19.54 6.76
C THR A 72 -13.62 19.00 8.08
N ALA A 73 -13.21 19.58 9.19
CA ALA A 73 -13.73 19.20 10.50
C ALA A 73 -15.25 19.37 10.60
N GLU A 74 -15.80 20.45 10.01
CA GLU A 74 -17.23 20.72 9.93
C GLU A 74 -17.95 19.64 9.12
N GLN A 75 -17.45 19.28 7.95
CA GLN A 75 -18.01 18.22 7.12
C GLN A 75 -18.00 16.86 7.84
N CYS A 76 -16.95 16.58 8.63
CA CYS A 76 -16.91 15.36 9.43
C CYS A 76 -18.01 15.32 10.50
N VAL A 77 -18.31 16.45 11.13
CA VAL A 77 -19.42 16.54 12.11
C VAL A 77 -20.79 16.42 11.42
N GLU A 78 -20.96 17.05 10.27
CA GLU A 78 -22.18 16.96 9.46
C GLU A 78 -22.46 15.51 9.02
N LEU A 79 -21.43 14.81 8.57
CA LEU A 79 -21.52 13.41 8.14
C LEU A 79 -21.50 12.40 9.30
N GLY A 80 -21.39 12.86 10.55
CA GLY A 80 -21.34 12.00 11.72
C GLY A 80 -20.05 11.21 11.91
N LEU A 81 -19.00 11.56 11.16
CA LEU A 81 -17.67 10.96 11.30
C LEU A 81 -16.89 11.54 12.47
N ALA A 82 -17.27 12.74 12.92
CA ALA A 82 -16.83 13.34 14.18
C ALA A 82 -18.04 13.75 15.01
N ASP A 83 -17.89 13.76 16.33
CA ASP A 83 -18.97 14.10 17.26
C ASP A 83 -19.09 15.61 17.45
N ARG A 84 -17.95 16.29 17.53
CA ARG A 84 -17.91 17.77 17.69
C ARG A 84 -16.58 18.37 17.22
N LEU A 85 -16.61 19.67 17.07
CA LEU A 85 -15.40 20.46 16.87
C LEU A 85 -14.69 20.70 18.21
N ALA A 86 -13.36 20.75 18.19
CA ALA A 86 -12.59 21.18 19.35
C ALA A 86 -12.76 22.69 19.59
N ASP A 87 -12.60 23.10 20.85
CA ASP A 87 -12.66 24.51 21.24
C ASP A 87 -11.41 25.30 20.82
N THR A 88 -10.31 24.58 20.60
CA THR A 88 -9.02 25.14 20.20
C THR A 88 -8.53 24.48 18.92
N ASP A 89 -7.76 25.21 18.13
CA ASP A 89 -7.06 24.69 16.96
C ASP A 89 -5.95 23.72 17.36
N ALA A 90 -5.65 22.78 16.45
CA ALA A 90 -4.50 21.89 16.62
C ALA A 90 -3.19 22.68 16.52
N ASP A 91 -2.23 22.36 17.40
CA ASP A 91 -0.88 22.90 17.28
C ASP A 91 -0.17 22.24 16.09
N MET A 92 0.03 23.05 15.05
CA MET A 92 0.69 22.64 13.81
C MET A 92 2.20 22.89 13.81
N SER A 93 2.80 23.34 14.92
CA SER A 93 4.22 23.66 15.01
C SER A 93 5.13 22.46 14.65
N GLY A 94 4.70 21.25 14.99
CA GLY A 94 5.40 20.02 14.63
C GLY A 94 5.14 19.51 13.20
N ALA A 95 4.11 20.01 12.51
CA ALA A 95 3.68 19.48 11.22
C ALA A 95 4.76 19.63 10.13
N SER A 96 5.49 20.73 10.12
CA SER A 96 6.60 20.96 9.17
C SER A 96 7.69 19.90 9.29
N THR A 97 8.03 19.48 10.51
CA THR A 97 9.02 18.43 10.78
C THR A 97 8.52 17.05 10.30
N ILE A 98 7.23 16.76 10.50
CA ILE A 98 6.62 15.51 10.03
C ILE A 98 6.60 15.48 8.50
N LEU A 99 6.17 16.57 7.86
CA LEU A 99 6.17 16.71 6.40
C LEU A 99 7.58 16.56 5.81
N GLN A 100 8.59 17.15 6.43
CA GLN A 100 9.99 16.99 6.00
C GLN A 100 10.44 15.52 6.08
N LYS A 101 10.10 14.80 7.15
CA LYS A 101 10.43 13.38 7.31
C LYS A 101 9.70 12.53 6.28
N MET A 102 8.42 12.81 6.01
CA MET A 102 7.64 12.09 4.99
C MET A 102 8.21 12.34 3.58
N ASN A 103 8.52 13.58 3.24
CA ASN A 103 9.12 13.92 1.95
C ASN A 103 10.49 13.25 1.77
N ALA A 104 11.34 13.27 2.80
CA ALA A 104 12.64 12.58 2.76
C ALA A 104 12.47 11.05 2.54
N GLY A 105 11.50 10.44 3.20
CA GLY A 105 11.17 9.01 3.00
C GLY A 105 10.70 8.72 1.58
N MET A 106 9.83 9.57 1.03
CA MET A 106 9.33 9.44 -0.33
C MET A 106 10.45 9.63 -1.38
N GLU A 107 11.32 10.61 -1.20
CA GLU A 107 12.49 10.80 -2.06
C GLU A 107 13.45 9.59 -2.02
N GLN A 108 13.68 9.03 -0.85
CA GLN A 108 14.51 7.84 -0.70
C GLN A 108 13.90 6.66 -1.45
N HIS A 109 12.59 6.43 -1.32
CA HIS A 109 11.89 5.39 -2.04
C HIS A 109 11.96 5.59 -3.56
N LEU A 110 11.75 6.82 -4.03
CA LEU A 110 11.86 7.16 -5.45
C LEU A 110 13.28 6.94 -6.00
N ARG A 111 14.32 7.28 -5.23
CA ARG A 111 15.73 7.00 -5.60
C ARG A 111 15.98 5.50 -5.70
N TYR A 112 15.46 4.71 -4.77
CA TYR A 112 15.57 3.26 -4.81
C TYR A 112 14.90 2.68 -6.07
N GLN A 113 13.68 3.09 -6.40
CA GLN A 113 12.99 2.66 -7.61
C GLN A 113 13.76 3.02 -8.90
N LYS A 114 14.30 4.24 -8.96
CA LYS A 114 15.13 4.68 -10.10
C LYS A 114 16.40 3.85 -10.21
N SER A 115 17.06 3.53 -9.12
CA SER A 115 18.25 2.67 -9.09
C SER A 115 17.92 1.25 -9.58
N LEU A 116 16.82 0.67 -9.11
CA LEU A 116 16.37 -0.66 -9.56
C LEU A 116 16.03 -0.67 -11.06
N ALA A 117 15.35 0.34 -11.55
CA ALA A 117 15.04 0.48 -12.97
C ALA A 117 16.32 0.62 -13.84
N ALA A 118 17.34 1.32 -13.34
CA ALA A 118 18.64 1.43 -14.02
C ALA A 118 19.34 0.07 -14.08
N GLN A 119 19.39 -0.67 -12.97
CA GLN A 119 19.99 -2.01 -12.92
C GLN A 119 19.29 -2.99 -13.88
N LEU A 120 17.96 -2.95 -13.93
CA LEU A 120 17.18 -3.78 -14.87
C LEU A 120 17.47 -3.43 -16.34
N ARG A 121 17.64 -2.14 -16.63
CA ARG A 121 18.02 -1.67 -17.97
C ARG A 121 19.41 -2.16 -18.37
N ASP A 122 20.37 -2.09 -17.45
CA ASP A 122 21.74 -2.53 -17.69
C ASP A 122 21.80 -4.06 -17.88
N LEU A 123 21.02 -4.83 -17.12
CA LEU A 123 20.87 -6.27 -17.31
C LEU A 123 20.23 -6.61 -18.67
N ALA A 124 19.24 -5.85 -19.10
CA ALA A 124 18.59 -6.04 -20.40
C ALA A 124 19.48 -5.64 -21.60
N ALA A 125 20.40 -4.72 -21.39
CA ALA A 125 21.38 -4.28 -22.38
C ALA A 125 22.66 -5.15 -22.41
N ALA A 126 22.86 -6.01 -21.43
CA ALA A 126 24.01 -6.90 -21.40
C ALA A 126 23.98 -7.87 -22.59
N PRO A 127 25.08 -8.01 -23.32
CA PRO A 127 25.12 -8.95 -24.46
C PRO A 127 24.88 -10.37 -23.92
N LEU A 128 23.95 -11.09 -24.55
CA LEU A 128 23.73 -12.50 -24.30
C LEU A 128 25.06 -13.23 -24.43
N VAL A 129 25.57 -13.77 -23.33
CA VAL A 129 26.76 -14.64 -23.41
C VAL A 129 26.42 -15.79 -24.35
N PRO A 130 27.13 -15.98 -25.46
CA PRO A 130 26.83 -17.08 -26.37
C PRO A 130 26.92 -18.38 -25.57
N ALA A 131 25.91 -19.24 -25.72
CA ALA A 131 25.92 -20.56 -25.11
C ALA A 131 27.24 -21.27 -25.45
N PRO A 132 27.90 -21.93 -24.51
CA PRO A 132 29.15 -22.62 -24.74
C PRO A 132 28.96 -23.59 -25.91
N ALA A 133 29.84 -23.46 -26.92
CA ALA A 133 29.80 -24.30 -28.12
C ALA A 133 29.80 -25.78 -27.69
N LYS A 134 28.83 -26.54 -28.14
CA LYS A 134 28.78 -27.99 -27.93
C LYS A 134 30.07 -28.57 -28.48
N ASN A 135 30.90 -29.07 -27.60
CA ASN A 135 32.14 -29.77 -27.96
C ASN A 135 31.73 -31.08 -28.69
N PRO A 136 32.06 -31.29 -29.97
CA PRO A 136 31.74 -32.52 -30.67
C PRO A 136 32.88 -33.51 -30.50
N GLN A 137 33.06 -34.12 -29.33
CA GLN A 137 33.86 -35.35 -29.22
C GLN A 137 33.74 -35.98 -27.81
N GLY A 138 33.43 -37.25 -27.74
CA GLY A 138 33.74 -38.13 -26.65
C GLY A 138 32.54 -38.80 -25.99
N GLY A 139 32.16 -39.95 -26.52
CA GLY A 139 31.34 -40.91 -25.79
C GLY A 139 32.06 -41.38 -24.52
N GLY A 140 31.41 -41.19 -23.40
CA GLY A 140 31.77 -41.73 -22.11
C GLY A 140 30.52 -41.83 -21.26
N SER A 141 30.17 -43.02 -20.83
CA SER A 141 29.06 -43.33 -19.95
C SER A 141 29.03 -42.45 -18.70
N PRO A 142 27.87 -42.02 -18.24
CA PRO A 142 27.75 -41.21 -17.02
C PRO A 142 27.84 -42.12 -15.79
N GLU A 143 28.94 -42.00 -15.06
CA GLU A 143 29.03 -42.46 -13.70
C GLU A 143 28.14 -41.59 -12.79
N LYS A 144 27.26 -42.29 -12.07
CA LYS A 144 26.33 -41.70 -11.10
C LYS A 144 27.12 -41.12 -9.91
N ASN A 145 27.22 -39.82 -9.81
CA ASN A 145 27.62 -39.18 -8.55
C ASN A 145 26.46 -38.40 -7.94
N ASN A 146 25.74 -39.11 -7.09
CA ASN A 146 24.73 -38.62 -6.17
C ASN A 146 25.42 -37.90 -4.99
N LYS A 147 25.65 -36.60 -5.08
CA LYS A 147 26.04 -35.78 -3.92
C LYS A 147 25.76 -34.30 -4.15
N VAL A 148 24.51 -33.93 -4.17
CA VAL A 148 24.09 -32.55 -3.83
C VAL A 148 22.72 -32.62 -3.18
N LEU A 149 22.70 -32.97 -1.92
CA LEU A 149 21.54 -32.76 -1.04
C LEU A 149 22.13 -32.40 0.33
N GLY A 150 22.19 -31.13 0.64
CA GLY A 150 22.63 -30.67 1.95
C GLY A 150 22.92 -29.19 2.04
N LEU A 151 21.97 -28.34 1.65
CA LEU A 151 22.05 -26.90 1.93
C LEU A 151 20.63 -26.30 1.99
N PHE A 152 19.80 -26.81 2.92
CA PHE A 152 18.69 -26.09 3.52
C PHE A 152 18.31 -26.83 4.81
N SER A 153 18.96 -26.46 5.90
CA SER A 153 18.49 -26.63 7.27
C SER A 153 18.59 -25.30 7.96
#